data_561f72ce38f0286cfe70f2186aa1dab8
#
_entry.id   561f72ce38f0286cfe70f2186aa1dab8
#
_cell.length_a   1.000
_cell.length_b   1.000
_cell.length_c   1.000
_cell.angle_alpha   90.00
_cell.angle_beta   90.00
_cell.angle_gamma   90.00
#
_symmetry.space_group_name_H-M   'P 1'
#
loop_
_entity.id
_entity.type
_entity.pdbx_description
1 polymer ?
#
loop_
_entity_poly.entity_id
_entity_poly.type
_entity_poly.pdbx_seq_one_letter_code
_entity_poly.pdbx_strand_id
1 'polypeptide(L)'
;MQFEASRLEGLEHRTDAQSAPEVFFTPIITPESLVAAYHALGRKPEGKTAIKVHSGESEKSNNLNPSLVKDLVQEIGGTLVECATAYDGNRETPEKSLATFKKHGYANLAPIQIMDMGGEIEIPVAKHRHIAYDIVGKHIDDYDSIFVLSHFKGHPMGGFGGALKNVSIGIASSNGKRWIHSAGVTKDKWVETPQDAFLESMAEADEAVISHMHGKMMYLNVMNRLSVDCDCLPSPTEPDMHDIGVLSSLDPVALDQACVDLIHTAPDGASVTERIASLHGEHILEYAEELGIGSRAYCLTVLD
;
A
#
# COMPACT_ATOMS: atom_id res chain seq x y z
N MET A 1 11.47 -21.67 1.01
CA MET A 1 12.22 -21.80 2.31
C MET A 1 11.17 -21.73 3.41
N GLN A 2 11.29 -22.51 4.48
CA GLN A 2 10.33 -22.43 5.59
C GLN A 2 10.68 -21.19 6.45
N PHE A 3 9.69 -20.43 6.87
CA PHE A 3 9.90 -19.27 7.73
C PHE A 3 10.54 -19.69 9.07
N GLU A 4 11.61 -19.00 9.49
CA GLU A 4 12.30 -19.28 10.74
C GLU A 4 11.88 -18.27 11.81
N ALA A 5 11.31 -18.77 12.93
CA ALA A 5 10.83 -17.94 14.03
C ALA A 5 11.92 -17.05 14.66
N SER A 6 13.20 -17.46 14.58
CA SER A 6 14.35 -16.66 15.03
C SER A 6 14.47 -15.30 14.34
N ARG A 7 13.92 -15.16 13.13
CA ARG A 7 13.90 -13.87 12.42
C ARG A 7 13.09 -12.81 13.15
N LEU A 8 12.10 -13.21 13.95
CA LEU A 8 11.26 -12.28 14.71
C LEU A 8 12.00 -11.68 15.91
N GLU A 9 13.10 -12.29 16.36
CA GLU A 9 13.92 -11.78 17.48
C GLU A 9 14.82 -10.60 17.05
N GLY A 10 15.13 -10.51 15.74
CA GLY A 10 16.02 -9.49 15.17
C GLY A 10 15.31 -8.25 14.59
N LEU A 11 14.00 -8.11 14.80
CA LEU A 11 13.24 -6.98 14.25
C LEU A 11 13.56 -5.70 15.01
N GLU A 12 14.10 -4.69 14.33
CA GLU A 12 14.68 -3.49 14.94
C GLU A 12 13.64 -2.64 15.69
N HIS A 13 12.44 -2.48 15.11
CA HIS A 13 11.39 -1.60 15.64
C HIS A 13 10.34 -2.33 16.48
N ARG A 14 10.49 -3.65 16.64
CA ARG A 14 9.61 -4.44 17.51
C ARG A 14 9.81 -4.08 18.96
N THR A 15 8.71 -3.92 19.69
CA THR A 15 8.70 -3.58 21.12
C THR A 15 7.60 -4.35 21.84
N ASP A 16 7.73 -4.48 23.17
CA ASP A 16 6.68 -5.01 24.07
C ASP A 16 5.91 -3.87 24.77
N ALA A 17 6.11 -2.61 24.35
CA ALA A 17 5.43 -1.45 24.93
C ALA A 17 3.93 -1.50 24.60
N GLN A 18 3.07 -1.54 25.63
CA GLN A 18 1.61 -1.64 25.48
C GLN A 18 0.97 -0.48 24.70
N SER A 19 1.68 0.64 24.53
CA SER A 19 1.24 1.79 23.74
C SER A 19 1.58 1.70 22.26
N ALA A 20 2.41 0.73 21.86
CA ALA A 20 2.76 0.56 20.45
C ALA A 20 1.60 -0.13 19.68
N PRO A 21 1.38 0.24 18.41
CA PRO A 21 0.38 -0.42 17.57
C PRO A 21 0.62 -1.91 17.43
N GLU A 22 -0.46 -2.69 17.35
CA GLU A 22 -0.37 -4.11 17.05
C GLU A 22 -0.24 -4.36 15.55
N VAL A 23 0.69 -5.25 15.20
CA VAL A 23 0.84 -5.85 13.89
C VAL A 23 0.66 -7.36 14.03
N PHE A 24 -0.32 -7.90 13.35
CA PHE A 24 -0.58 -9.34 13.29
C PHE A 24 0.17 -9.93 12.12
N PHE A 25 0.83 -11.06 12.32
CA PHE A 25 1.67 -11.72 11.32
C PHE A 25 1.35 -13.22 11.23
N THR A 26 1.28 -13.74 10.00
CA THR A 26 1.32 -15.19 9.73
C THR A 26 2.27 -15.47 8.57
N PRO A 27 3.15 -16.48 8.68
CA PRO A 27 4.02 -16.89 7.58
C PRO A 27 3.28 -17.70 6.50
N ILE A 28 2.02 -18.01 6.71
CA ILE A 28 1.18 -18.79 5.79
C ILE A 28 0.47 -17.85 4.84
N ILE A 29 0.56 -18.09 3.52
CA ILE A 29 -0.10 -17.28 2.50
C ILE A 29 -1.15 -18.14 1.78
N THR A 30 -2.37 -18.10 2.29
CA THR A 30 -3.54 -18.78 1.73
C THR A 30 -4.76 -17.87 1.83
N PRO A 31 -5.86 -18.12 1.10
CA PRO A 31 -7.09 -17.36 1.28
C PRO A 31 -7.56 -17.31 2.74
N GLU A 32 -7.45 -18.42 3.46
CA GLU A 32 -7.87 -18.54 4.87
C GLU A 32 -7.00 -17.69 5.79
N SER A 33 -5.67 -17.65 5.56
CA SER A 33 -4.75 -16.86 6.38
C SER A 33 -4.94 -15.35 6.18
N LEU A 34 -5.30 -14.90 4.99
CA LEU A 34 -5.66 -13.51 4.75
C LEU A 34 -6.93 -13.13 5.54
N VAL A 35 -7.93 -14.00 5.56
CA VAL A 35 -9.16 -13.80 6.36
C VAL A 35 -8.85 -13.82 7.86
N ALA A 36 -7.98 -14.72 8.32
CA ALA A 36 -7.54 -14.77 9.72
C ALA A 36 -6.81 -13.49 10.13
N ALA A 37 -5.89 -12.98 9.30
CA ALA A 37 -5.18 -11.72 9.53
C ALA A 37 -6.15 -10.52 9.58
N TYR A 38 -7.18 -10.50 8.73
CA TYR A 38 -8.24 -9.49 8.80
C TYR A 38 -9.03 -9.58 10.10
N HIS A 39 -9.46 -10.76 10.52
CA HIS A 39 -10.20 -10.94 11.77
C HIS A 39 -9.40 -10.58 13.02
N ALA A 40 -8.07 -10.77 12.98
CA ALA A 40 -7.18 -10.39 14.07
C ALA A 40 -7.20 -8.88 14.38
N LEU A 41 -7.54 -8.03 13.40
CA LEU A 41 -7.73 -6.59 13.62
C LEU A 41 -8.83 -6.26 14.63
N GLY A 42 -9.72 -7.22 14.96
CA GLY A 42 -10.80 -7.05 15.94
C GLY A 42 -11.82 -5.97 15.57
N ARG A 43 -11.76 -5.46 14.34
CA ARG A 43 -12.61 -4.37 13.85
C ARG A 43 -13.16 -4.74 12.46
N LYS A 44 -14.37 -4.27 12.16
CA LYS A 44 -14.97 -4.40 10.83
C LYS A 44 -15.03 -3.02 10.16
N PRO A 45 -14.97 -2.96 8.82
CA PRO A 45 -15.23 -1.73 8.09
C PRO A 45 -16.63 -1.20 8.39
N GLU A 46 -16.79 0.11 8.41
CA GLU A 46 -18.05 0.79 8.66
C GLU A 46 -18.68 1.23 7.34
N GLY A 47 -20.00 1.06 7.23
CA GLY A 47 -20.77 1.57 6.11
C GLY A 47 -20.36 1.00 4.75
N LYS A 48 -20.39 1.84 3.71
CA LYS A 48 -19.97 1.47 2.36
C LYS A 48 -18.44 1.45 2.29
N THR A 49 -17.87 0.29 2.01
CA THR A 49 -16.43 0.05 2.08
C THR A 49 -15.77 0.04 0.71
N ALA A 50 -14.71 0.81 0.54
CA ALA A 50 -13.76 0.66 -0.55
C ALA A 50 -12.69 -0.37 -0.18
N ILE A 51 -12.36 -1.29 -1.09
CA ILE A 51 -11.21 -2.19 -0.96
C ILE A 51 -10.15 -1.72 -1.97
N LYS A 52 -9.12 -1.03 -1.46
CA LYS A 52 -8.05 -0.50 -2.31
C LYS A 52 -7.04 -1.57 -2.62
N VAL A 53 -6.91 -1.89 -3.89
CA VAL A 53 -5.93 -2.86 -4.42
C VAL A 53 -5.12 -2.26 -5.55
N HIS A 54 -4.08 -2.98 -5.99
CA HIS A 54 -3.33 -2.71 -7.22
C HIS A 54 -3.62 -3.81 -8.23
N SER A 55 -4.22 -3.46 -9.36
CA SER A 55 -4.66 -4.44 -10.38
C SER A 55 -3.54 -5.03 -11.25
N GLY A 56 -2.33 -4.47 -11.18
CA GLY A 56 -1.21 -4.81 -12.07
C GLY A 56 -1.27 -4.07 -13.40
N GLU A 57 -0.12 -3.85 -14.05
CA GLU A 57 -0.03 -3.14 -15.33
C GLU A 57 -0.22 -4.07 -16.52
N SER A 58 0.26 -5.30 -16.42
CA SER A 58 0.17 -6.30 -17.48
C SER A 58 -0.06 -7.70 -16.94
N GLU A 59 -0.26 -8.67 -17.82
CA GLU A 59 -0.35 -10.10 -17.45
C GLU A 59 0.96 -10.66 -16.86
N LYS A 60 2.07 -9.94 -17.02
CA LYS A 60 3.38 -10.29 -16.44
C LYS A 60 3.64 -9.62 -15.09
N SER A 61 2.77 -8.71 -14.66
CA SER A 61 2.89 -8.06 -13.35
C SER A 61 2.77 -9.09 -12.21
N ASN A 62 3.49 -8.83 -11.13
CA ASN A 62 3.49 -9.72 -9.95
C ASN A 62 2.33 -9.43 -8.98
N ASN A 63 1.29 -8.69 -9.41
CA ASN A 63 0.16 -8.31 -8.58
C ASN A 63 -0.51 -9.50 -7.89
N LEU A 64 -1.22 -9.25 -6.81
CA LEU A 64 -1.94 -10.26 -6.05
C LEU A 64 -2.89 -11.06 -6.95
N ASN A 65 -2.80 -12.39 -6.84
CA ASN A 65 -3.69 -13.26 -7.59
C ASN A 65 -5.13 -13.10 -7.07
N PRO A 66 -6.13 -12.84 -7.94
CA PRO A 66 -7.53 -12.76 -7.54
C PRO A 66 -8.03 -13.97 -6.74
N SER A 67 -7.55 -15.18 -7.04
CA SER A 67 -7.94 -16.37 -6.28
C SER A 67 -7.45 -16.36 -4.84
N LEU A 68 -6.29 -15.74 -4.56
CA LEU A 68 -5.74 -15.63 -3.21
C LEU A 68 -6.58 -14.67 -2.35
N VAL A 69 -7.03 -13.56 -2.93
CA VAL A 69 -7.71 -12.49 -2.19
C VAL A 69 -9.24 -12.62 -2.19
N LYS A 70 -9.79 -13.58 -2.92
CA LYS A 70 -11.22 -13.73 -3.14
C LYS A 70 -12.02 -13.80 -1.83
N ASP A 71 -11.65 -14.71 -0.93
CA ASP A 71 -12.43 -14.95 0.29
C ASP A 71 -12.37 -13.74 1.22
N LEU A 72 -11.22 -13.07 1.31
CA LEU A 72 -11.08 -11.82 2.04
C LEU A 72 -11.97 -10.71 1.47
N VAL A 73 -11.94 -10.51 0.14
CA VAL A 73 -12.77 -9.50 -0.54
C VAL A 73 -14.26 -9.76 -0.32
N GLN A 74 -14.68 -11.02 -0.36
CA GLN A 74 -16.08 -11.42 -0.12
C GLN A 74 -16.48 -11.26 1.37
N GLU A 75 -15.58 -11.56 2.30
CA GLU A 75 -15.80 -11.38 3.73
C GLU A 75 -15.98 -9.90 4.10
N ILE A 76 -15.16 -9.01 3.52
CA ILE A 76 -15.27 -7.56 3.70
C ILE A 76 -16.57 -7.02 3.06
N GLY A 77 -16.97 -7.54 1.90
CA GLY A 77 -18.19 -7.15 1.22
C GLY A 77 -18.16 -5.75 0.60
N GLY A 78 -16.99 -5.26 0.22
CA GLY A 78 -16.78 -3.92 -0.33
C GLY A 78 -16.75 -3.84 -1.86
N THR A 79 -16.39 -2.66 -2.36
CA THR A 79 -16.12 -2.38 -3.78
C THR A 79 -14.61 -2.30 -3.99
N LEU A 80 -14.09 -3.01 -4.98
CA LEU A 80 -12.68 -2.89 -5.38
C LEU A 80 -12.43 -1.54 -6.04
N VAL A 81 -11.41 -0.81 -5.56
CA VAL A 81 -11.12 0.55 -6.06
C VAL A 81 -9.66 0.74 -6.44
N GLU A 82 -9.44 1.58 -7.44
CA GLU A 82 -8.16 2.09 -7.92
C GLU A 82 -8.37 3.44 -8.60
N CYS A 83 -7.27 4.16 -8.93
CA CYS A 83 -7.28 5.33 -9.82
C CYS A 83 -6.39 5.08 -11.04
N ALA A 84 -6.63 5.83 -12.11
CA ALA A 84 -5.80 5.82 -13.32
C ALA A 84 -4.35 6.22 -13.00
N THR A 85 -3.41 5.76 -13.85
CA THR A 85 -1.99 6.12 -13.72
C THR A 85 -1.69 7.48 -14.34
N ALA A 86 -0.52 8.01 -14.04
CA ALA A 86 -0.03 9.27 -14.60
C ALA A 86 1.02 9.07 -15.71
N TYR A 87 1.22 7.85 -16.15
CA TYR A 87 2.12 7.43 -17.24
C TYR A 87 1.33 6.66 -18.30
N ASP A 88 1.86 6.60 -19.51
CA ASP A 88 1.25 5.86 -20.63
C ASP A 88 1.29 4.35 -20.35
N GLY A 89 0.17 3.68 -20.56
CA GLY A 89 0.07 2.24 -20.33
C GLY A 89 -1.37 1.71 -20.35
N ASN A 90 -1.52 0.52 -19.76
CA ASN A 90 -2.83 -0.16 -19.72
C ASN A 90 -3.79 0.44 -18.70
N ARG A 91 -3.32 1.39 -17.87
CA ARG A 91 -4.13 2.06 -16.84
C ARG A 91 -4.05 3.58 -16.92
N GLU A 92 -3.62 4.16 -18.06
CA GLU A 92 -3.42 5.61 -18.23
C GLU A 92 -4.72 6.43 -18.16
N THR A 93 -5.86 5.79 -18.43
CA THR A 93 -7.20 6.41 -18.28
C THR A 93 -8.09 5.55 -17.39
N PRO A 94 -9.13 6.14 -16.77
CA PRO A 94 -10.09 5.37 -15.97
C PRO A 94 -10.71 4.18 -16.73
N GLU A 95 -11.02 4.34 -18.00
CA GLU A 95 -11.61 3.29 -18.84
C GLU A 95 -10.62 2.15 -19.06
N LYS A 96 -9.35 2.47 -19.36
CA LYS A 96 -8.27 1.48 -19.50
C LYS A 96 -8.00 0.78 -18.17
N SER A 97 -7.97 1.51 -17.05
CA SER A 97 -7.84 0.94 -15.70
C SER A 97 -8.95 -0.05 -15.41
N LEU A 98 -10.20 0.30 -15.70
CA LEU A 98 -11.35 -0.61 -15.55
C LEU A 98 -11.23 -1.87 -16.43
N ALA A 99 -10.78 -1.70 -17.67
CA ALA A 99 -10.57 -2.82 -18.58
C ALA A 99 -9.46 -3.76 -18.08
N THR A 100 -8.35 -3.22 -17.59
CA THR A 100 -7.23 -3.98 -17.01
C THR A 100 -7.67 -4.73 -15.75
N PHE A 101 -8.40 -4.09 -14.87
CA PHE A 101 -8.97 -4.71 -13.68
C PHE A 101 -9.81 -5.94 -14.01
N LYS A 102 -10.70 -5.79 -15.02
CA LYS A 102 -11.55 -6.89 -15.51
C LYS A 102 -10.74 -8.01 -16.16
N LYS A 103 -9.76 -7.65 -16.99
CA LYS A 103 -8.89 -8.60 -17.69
C LYS A 103 -8.07 -9.46 -16.70
N HIS A 104 -7.62 -8.87 -15.61
CA HIS A 104 -6.85 -9.57 -14.56
C HIS A 104 -7.73 -10.37 -13.59
N GLY A 105 -9.05 -10.46 -13.83
CA GLY A 105 -9.96 -11.38 -13.15
C GLY A 105 -10.60 -10.85 -11.86
N TYR A 106 -10.35 -9.63 -11.46
CA TYR A 106 -10.92 -9.03 -10.24
C TYR A 106 -12.44 -8.80 -10.32
N ALA A 107 -13.00 -8.65 -11.53
CA ALA A 107 -14.44 -8.41 -11.72
C ALA A 107 -15.33 -9.56 -11.20
N ASN A 108 -14.76 -10.75 -10.99
CA ASN A 108 -15.47 -11.90 -10.43
C ASN A 108 -15.51 -11.92 -8.89
N LEU A 109 -14.81 -10.99 -8.23
CA LEU A 109 -14.68 -10.94 -6.78
C LEU A 109 -15.72 -10.00 -6.15
N ALA A 110 -15.82 -8.78 -6.67
CA ALA A 110 -16.69 -7.72 -6.18
C ALA A 110 -16.94 -6.67 -7.28
N PRO A 111 -17.86 -5.71 -7.08
CA PRO A 111 -17.97 -4.53 -7.93
C PRO A 111 -16.64 -3.78 -8.02
N ILE A 112 -16.38 -3.11 -9.14
CA ILE A 112 -15.18 -2.31 -9.37
C ILE A 112 -15.55 -0.86 -9.63
N GLN A 113 -14.85 0.07 -9.00
CA GLN A 113 -14.94 1.50 -9.28
C GLN A 113 -13.55 2.11 -9.44
N ILE A 114 -13.34 2.81 -10.56
CA ILE A 114 -12.16 3.66 -10.72
C ILE A 114 -12.51 5.03 -10.15
N MET A 115 -11.84 5.41 -9.05
CA MET A 115 -12.29 6.54 -8.23
C MET A 115 -12.15 7.91 -8.89
N ASP A 116 -11.24 8.06 -9.84
CA ASP A 116 -11.09 9.27 -10.64
C ASP A 116 -11.89 9.25 -11.96
N MET A 117 -12.72 8.22 -12.18
CA MET A 117 -13.67 8.22 -13.30
C MET A 117 -14.71 9.32 -13.12
N GLY A 118 -14.65 10.31 -14.00
CA GLY A 118 -15.56 11.45 -13.98
C GLY A 118 -15.11 12.61 -13.09
N GLY A 119 -13.88 12.61 -12.58
CA GLY A 119 -13.27 13.77 -11.93
C GLY A 119 -12.46 13.48 -10.68
N GLU A 120 -11.93 14.55 -10.15
CA GLU A 120 -11.06 14.59 -8.98
C GLU A 120 -11.48 15.67 -8.01
N ILE A 121 -11.07 15.59 -6.75
CA ILE A 121 -11.24 16.58 -5.71
C ILE A 121 -9.92 16.86 -5.01
N GLU A 122 -9.78 18.05 -4.45
CA GLU A 122 -8.66 18.42 -3.59
C GLU A 122 -9.06 18.19 -2.13
N ILE A 123 -8.23 17.47 -1.38
CA ILE A 123 -8.40 17.23 0.05
C ILE A 123 -7.22 17.85 0.82
N PRO A 124 -7.45 18.56 1.94
CA PRO A 124 -6.40 19.29 2.61
C PRO A 124 -5.42 18.37 3.34
N VAL A 125 -4.15 18.78 3.40
CA VAL A 125 -3.10 18.21 4.25
C VAL A 125 -2.95 19.12 5.47
N ALA A 126 -3.15 18.60 6.67
CA ALA A 126 -3.15 19.42 7.89
C ALA A 126 -1.73 19.88 8.27
N LYS A 127 -0.72 19.01 8.12
CA LYS A 127 0.69 19.32 8.37
C LYS A 127 1.49 18.99 7.11
N HIS A 128 2.14 19.96 6.52
CA HIS A 128 2.84 19.77 5.26
C HIS A 128 4.11 20.64 5.16
N ARG A 129 5.06 20.16 4.38
CA ARG A 129 6.25 20.88 3.90
C ARG A 129 6.17 21.15 2.40
N HIS A 130 5.50 20.26 1.65
CA HIS A 130 5.50 20.23 0.19
C HIS A 130 4.12 20.43 -0.41
N ILE A 131 3.13 19.60 -0.02
CA ILE A 131 1.80 19.64 -0.61
C ILE A 131 0.74 20.08 0.43
N ALA A 132 0.12 21.24 0.23
CA ALA A 132 -0.94 21.72 1.11
C ALA A 132 -2.29 20.98 0.92
N TYR A 133 -2.40 20.19 -0.13
CA TYR A 133 -3.57 19.36 -0.46
C TYR A 133 -3.11 18.19 -1.33
N ASP A 134 -3.86 17.08 -1.26
CA ASP A 134 -3.76 16.01 -2.25
C ASP A 134 -4.90 16.09 -3.26
N ILE A 135 -4.71 15.51 -4.45
CA ILE A 135 -5.71 15.48 -5.52
C ILE A 135 -6.11 14.02 -5.75
N VAL A 136 -7.27 13.66 -5.25
CA VAL A 136 -7.77 12.29 -5.25
C VAL A 136 -8.95 12.09 -6.19
N GLY A 137 -9.24 10.84 -6.54
CA GLY A 137 -10.45 10.52 -7.28
C GLY A 137 -11.70 10.93 -6.51
N LYS A 138 -12.64 11.67 -7.14
CA LYS A 138 -13.83 12.22 -6.47
C LYS A 138 -14.71 11.17 -5.80
N HIS A 139 -14.66 9.93 -6.27
CA HIS A 139 -15.43 8.83 -5.71
C HIS A 139 -14.92 8.32 -4.35
N ILE A 140 -13.89 8.93 -3.78
CA ILE A 140 -13.53 8.67 -2.38
C ILE A 140 -14.69 9.02 -1.44
N ASP A 141 -15.46 10.07 -1.76
CA ASP A 141 -16.62 10.52 -0.99
C ASP A 141 -17.82 9.56 -1.05
N ASP A 142 -17.79 8.57 -1.93
CA ASP A 142 -18.83 7.54 -2.01
C ASP A 142 -18.70 6.48 -0.88
N TYR A 143 -17.61 6.50 -0.09
CA TYR A 143 -17.27 5.47 0.87
C TYR A 143 -17.15 6.00 2.29
N ASP A 144 -17.59 5.17 3.25
CA ASP A 144 -17.51 5.46 4.69
C ASP A 144 -16.21 4.92 5.31
N SER A 145 -15.56 3.92 4.67
CA SER A 145 -14.33 3.30 5.14
C SER A 145 -13.50 2.75 3.98
N ILE A 146 -12.19 2.59 4.21
CA ILE A 146 -11.28 1.98 3.23
C ILE A 146 -10.52 0.81 3.87
N PHE A 147 -10.57 -0.35 3.21
CA PHE A 147 -9.66 -1.46 3.47
C PHE A 147 -8.54 -1.46 2.44
N VAL A 148 -7.31 -1.28 2.89
CA VAL A 148 -6.12 -1.19 2.02
C VAL A 148 -5.48 -2.57 1.94
N LEU A 149 -5.62 -3.23 0.80
CA LEU A 149 -5.03 -4.53 0.50
C LEU A 149 -3.83 -4.35 -0.41
N SER A 150 -2.64 -4.51 0.13
CA SER A 150 -1.40 -4.23 -0.59
C SER A 150 -0.59 -5.49 -0.86
N HIS A 151 0.00 -5.54 -2.04
CA HIS A 151 1.12 -6.41 -2.34
C HIS A 151 2.40 -5.65 -1.93
N PHE A 152 3.10 -6.13 -0.90
CA PHE A 152 4.37 -5.53 -0.47
C PHE A 152 5.52 -6.01 -1.36
N LYS A 153 6.39 -5.11 -1.81
CA LYS A 153 7.52 -5.39 -2.72
C LYS A 153 8.47 -4.20 -2.80
N GLY A 154 9.60 -4.37 -3.49
CA GLY A 154 10.45 -3.25 -3.90
C GLY A 154 9.73 -2.27 -4.82
N HIS A 155 10.30 -1.07 -4.96
CA HIS A 155 9.76 -0.04 -5.86
C HIS A 155 10.87 0.84 -6.46
N PRO A 156 10.85 1.10 -7.79
CA PRO A 156 11.94 1.80 -8.47
C PRO A 156 12.07 3.29 -8.10
N MET A 157 11.06 3.90 -7.48
CA MET A 157 11.12 5.32 -7.07
C MET A 157 11.02 5.49 -5.55
N GLY A 158 10.19 4.71 -4.86
CA GLY A 158 9.97 4.86 -3.43
C GLY A 158 10.77 3.90 -2.54
N GLY A 159 11.66 3.08 -3.11
CA GLY A 159 12.39 2.05 -2.37
C GLY A 159 11.55 0.79 -2.16
N PHE A 160 10.38 0.92 -1.57
CA PHE A 160 9.37 -0.14 -1.41
C PHE A 160 7.96 0.37 -1.72
N GLY A 161 7.02 -0.55 -1.83
CA GLY A 161 5.59 -0.26 -1.95
C GLY A 161 4.81 -1.17 -1.01
N GLY A 162 4.15 -0.58 -0.03
CA GLY A 162 3.28 -1.19 0.97
C GLY A 162 1.97 -0.43 1.12
N ALA A 163 1.44 -0.38 2.34
CA ALA A 163 0.19 0.29 2.67
C ALA A 163 0.25 1.80 2.39
N LEU A 164 1.31 2.50 2.85
CA LEU A 164 1.48 3.94 2.63
C LEU A 164 1.46 4.28 1.15
N LYS A 165 2.28 3.61 0.33
CA LYS A 165 2.26 3.88 -1.11
C LYS A 165 0.92 3.54 -1.78
N ASN A 166 0.23 2.50 -1.31
CA ASN A 166 -1.08 2.11 -1.85
C ASN A 166 -2.16 3.13 -1.50
N VAL A 167 -2.03 3.83 -0.38
CA VAL A 167 -2.88 4.97 0.00
C VAL A 167 -2.49 6.19 -0.81
N SER A 168 -1.30 6.76 -0.62
CA SER A 168 -0.88 8.01 -1.23
C SER A 168 -0.98 7.99 -2.76
N ILE A 169 -0.14 7.20 -3.41
CA ILE A 169 -0.13 7.13 -4.88
C ILE A 169 -1.35 6.37 -5.44
N GLY A 170 -1.85 5.38 -4.69
CA GLY A 170 -2.93 4.52 -5.16
C GLY A 170 -4.31 5.20 -5.20
N ILE A 171 -4.59 6.15 -4.29
CA ILE A 171 -5.86 6.88 -4.19
C ILE A 171 -5.81 8.21 -4.95
N ALA A 172 -4.61 8.80 -5.08
CA ALA A 172 -4.43 9.99 -5.89
C ALA A 172 -4.92 9.79 -7.34
N SER A 173 -5.54 10.81 -7.92
CA SER A 173 -5.89 10.85 -9.34
C SER A 173 -4.62 10.88 -10.22
N SER A 174 -4.78 10.82 -11.53
CA SER A 174 -3.63 10.98 -12.45
C SER A 174 -2.89 12.31 -12.21
N ASN A 175 -3.61 13.42 -11.98
CA ASN A 175 -3.00 14.70 -11.64
C ASN A 175 -2.40 14.70 -10.22
N GLY A 176 -3.06 14.06 -9.25
CA GLY A 176 -2.55 13.90 -7.90
C GLY A 176 -1.24 13.13 -7.85
N LYS A 177 -1.12 12.05 -8.65
CA LYS A 177 0.15 11.32 -8.76
C LYS A 177 1.31 12.22 -9.22
N ARG A 178 1.07 13.10 -10.24
CA ARG A 178 2.09 14.06 -10.68
C ARG A 178 2.38 15.12 -9.62
N TRP A 179 1.34 15.57 -8.92
CA TRP A 179 1.44 16.54 -7.82
C TRP A 179 2.34 16.01 -6.70
N ILE A 180 2.11 14.79 -6.24
CA ILE A 180 2.93 14.12 -5.22
C ILE A 180 4.37 13.91 -5.72
N HIS A 181 4.55 13.35 -6.94
CA HIS A 181 5.87 13.08 -7.48
C HIS A 181 6.69 14.35 -7.75
N SER A 182 6.05 15.49 -7.95
CA SER A 182 6.72 16.77 -8.11
C SER A 182 6.92 17.55 -6.81
N ALA A 183 6.57 16.96 -5.65
CA ALA A 183 6.56 17.64 -4.37
C ALA A 183 5.84 19.00 -4.43
N GLY A 184 4.63 19.01 -5.00
CA GLY A 184 3.80 20.21 -5.09
C GLY A 184 4.20 21.24 -6.13
N VAL A 185 5.14 20.95 -7.02
CA VAL A 185 5.57 21.92 -8.05
C VAL A 185 4.59 22.01 -9.20
N THR A 186 4.07 20.88 -9.69
CA THR A 186 3.15 20.84 -10.83
C THR A 186 2.37 19.52 -10.89
N LYS A 187 1.11 19.62 -11.35
CA LYS A 187 0.25 18.47 -11.64
C LYS A 187 0.17 18.13 -13.15
N ASP A 188 0.79 18.93 -14.00
CA ASP A 188 0.58 18.85 -15.46
C ASP A 188 1.62 17.95 -16.16
N LYS A 189 2.79 17.77 -15.55
CA LYS A 189 3.90 17.00 -16.12
C LYS A 189 4.78 16.37 -15.06
N TRP A 190 5.57 15.39 -15.47
CA TRP A 190 6.66 14.85 -14.65
C TRP A 190 7.81 15.85 -14.55
N VAL A 191 8.33 16.05 -13.35
CA VAL A 191 9.56 16.82 -13.08
C VAL A 191 10.44 16.05 -12.10
N GLU A 192 11.73 16.24 -12.19
CA GLU A 192 12.65 15.71 -11.20
C GLU A 192 12.48 16.43 -9.87
N THR A 193 12.50 15.66 -8.80
CA THR A 193 12.30 16.14 -7.44
C THR A 193 13.33 15.47 -6.53
N PRO A 194 13.90 16.17 -5.53
CA PRO A 194 14.73 15.52 -4.52
C PRO A 194 14.01 14.32 -3.90
N GLN A 195 14.74 13.23 -3.71
CA GLN A 195 14.17 11.96 -3.26
C GLN A 195 13.37 12.08 -1.97
N ASP A 196 13.93 12.75 -0.94
CA ASP A 196 13.25 12.93 0.33
C ASP A 196 11.99 13.79 0.19
N ALA A 197 12.02 14.85 -0.62
CA ALA A 197 10.83 15.67 -0.88
C ALA A 197 9.69 14.87 -1.54
N PHE A 198 10.00 13.92 -2.41
CA PHE A 198 9.01 13.00 -2.98
C PHE A 198 8.43 12.06 -1.90
N LEU A 199 9.29 11.45 -1.07
CA LEU A 199 8.85 10.56 0.00
C LEU A 199 8.02 11.28 1.07
N GLU A 200 8.44 12.51 1.44
CA GLU A 200 7.69 13.38 2.35
C GLU A 200 6.31 13.75 1.76
N SER A 201 6.25 14.07 0.46
CA SER A 201 4.97 14.36 -0.22
C SER A 201 4.04 13.14 -0.27
N MET A 202 4.58 11.93 -0.35
CA MET A 202 3.78 10.70 -0.24
C MET A 202 3.16 10.58 1.16
N ALA A 203 3.95 10.80 2.23
CA ALA A 203 3.43 10.76 3.59
C ALA A 203 2.41 11.87 3.87
N GLU A 204 2.58 13.05 3.28
CA GLU A 204 1.59 14.14 3.33
C GLU A 204 0.28 13.77 2.62
N ALA A 205 0.35 13.09 1.49
CA ALA A 205 -0.83 12.55 0.81
C ALA A 205 -1.53 11.44 1.64
N ASP A 206 -0.74 10.59 2.34
CA ASP A 206 -1.30 9.62 3.29
C ASP A 206 -2.05 10.32 4.43
N GLU A 207 -1.48 11.38 5.01
CA GLU A 207 -2.12 12.19 6.05
C GLU A 207 -3.47 12.76 5.56
N ALA A 208 -3.50 13.33 4.36
CA ALA A 208 -4.72 13.87 3.77
C ALA A 208 -5.82 12.81 3.65
N VAL A 209 -5.50 11.63 3.11
CA VAL A 209 -6.48 10.55 2.93
C VAL A 209 -6.95 9.99 4.27
N ILE A 210 -6.05 9.72 5.22
CA ILE A 210 -6.38 9.19 6.55
C ILE A 210 -7.27 10.15 7.31
N SER A 211 -6.95 11.45 7.28
CA SER A 211 -7.74 12.52 7.90
C SER A 211 -9.12 12.67 7.24
N HIS A 212 -9.20 12.64 5.91
CA HIS A 212 -10.44 12.71 5.15
C HIS A 212 -11.37 11.53 5.48
N MET A 213 -10.80 10.33 5.63
CA MET A 213 -11.54 9.13 6.02
C MET A 213 -11.78 9.02 7.54
N HIS A 214 -11.43 10.04 8.31
CA HIS A 214 -11.60 10.08 9.78
C HIS A 214 -10.99 8.86 10.49
N GLY A 215 -9.88 8.34 9.99
CA GLY A 215 -9.21 7.16 10.51
C GLY A 215 -9.99 5.84 10.34
N LYS A 216 -11.03 5.81 9.52
CA LYS A 216 -11.82 4.62 9.22
C LYS A 216 -11.14 3.77 8.13
N MET A 217 -9.90 3.43 8.40
CA MET A 217 -9.07 2.65 7.49
C MET A 217 -8.51 1.41 8.20
N MET A 218 -8.24 0.37 7.42
CA MET A 218 -7.62 -0.88 7.86
C MET A 218 -6.65 -1.35 6.78
N TYR A 219 -5.58 -2.02 7.19
CA TYR A 219 -4.47 -2.33 6.30
C TYR A 219 -4.06 -3.79 6.39
N LEU A 220 -3.76 -4.38 5.24
CA LEU A 220 -3.20 -5.72 5.12
C LEU A 220 -2.18 -5.75 3.98
N ASN A 221 -0.96 -6.20 4.29
CA ASN A 221 0.12 -6.39 3.34
C ASN A 221 0.36 -7.88 3.12
N VAL A 222 0.45 -8.29 1.85
CA VAL A 222 0.86 -9.65 1.45
C VAL A 222 2.27 -9.58 0.91
N MET A 223 3.18 -10.34 1.53
CA MET A 223 4.61 -10.39 1.21
C MET A 223 4.92 -11.69 0.45
N ASN A 224 4.39 -11.81 -0.76
CA ASN A 224 4.64 -12.93 -1.67
C ASN A 224 5.21 -12.44 -3.00
N ARG A 225 5.87 -13.32 -3.74
CA ARG A 225 6.46 -12.98 -5.04
C ARG A 225 7.27 -11.69 -4.98
N LEU A 226 8.11 -11.60 -3.97
CA LEU A 226 8.89 -10.41 -3.64
C LEU A 226 9.96 -10.14 -4.69
N SER A 227 9.91 -8.96 -5.29
CA SER A 227 10.79 -8.46 -6.32
C SER A 227 11.25 -7.04 -5.98
N VAL A 228 12.37 -6.62 -6.54
CA VAL A 228 12.87 -5.22 -6.47
C VAL A 228 11.97 -4.23 -7.22
N ASP A 229 11.09 -4.74 -8.08
CA ASP A 229 10.22 -3.95 -8.95
C ASP A 229 8.76 -3.97 -8.50
N CYS A 230 8.02 -2.97 -8.97
CA CYS A 230 6.61 -2.78 -8.67
C CYS A 230 5.72 -3.43 -9.75
N ASP A 231 4.52 -3.85 -9.35
CA ASP A 231 3.45 -4.33 -10.24
C ASP A 231 2.97 -3.27 -11.26
N CYS A 232 3.41 -2.03 -11.09
CA CYS A 232 3.17 -0.93 -12.04
C CYS A 232 4.08 -1.00 -13.28
N LEU A 233 5.09 -1.86 -13.29
CA LEU A 233 5.90 -2.13 -14.48
C LEU A 233 5.22 -3.19 -15.36
N PRO A 234 5.25 -3.03 -16.69
CA PRO A 234 4.66 -4.00 -17.61
C PRO A 234 5.44 -5.31 -17.69
N SER A 235 6.70 -5.32 -17.28
CA SER A 235 7.56 -6.50 -17.16
C SER A 235 8.51 -6.30 -15.98
N PRO A 236 8.03 -6.53 -14.74
CA PRO A 236 8.87 -6.41 -13.55
C PRO A 236 9.93 -7.53 -13.54
N THR A 237 10.99 -7.30 -12.79
CA THR A 237 11.98 -8.34 -12.50
C THR A 237 11.30 -9.53 -11.82
N GLU A 238 11.72 -10.74 -12.18
CA GLU A 238 11.24 -11.96 -11.51
C GLU A 238 11.52 -11.90 -10.01
N PRO A 239 10.61 -12.43 -9.17
CA PRO A 239 10.84 -12.51 -7.74
C PRO A 239 12.13 -13.27 -7.41
N ASP A 240 12.98 -12.68 -6.56
CA ASP A 240 14.27 -13.21 -6.16
C ASP A 240 14.38 -13.50 -4.65
N MET A 241 13.30 -13.27 -3.92
CA MET A 241 13.13 -13.61 -2.50
C MET A 241 12.05 -14.67 -2.33
N HIS A 242 12.16 -15.46 -1.25
CA HIS A 242 11.07 -16.33 -0.80
C HIS A 242 9.90 -15.51 -0.25
N ASP A 243 8.71 -16.09 -0.28
CA ASP A 243 7.52 -15.52 0.32
C ASP A 243 7.70 -15.44 1.85
N ILE A 244 7.28 -14.33 2.46
CA ILE A 244 7.45 -14.08 3.90
C ILE A 244 6.16 -14.34 4.67
N GLY A 245 5.03 -13.79 4.21
CA GLY A 245 3.76 -13.97 4.91
C GLY A 245 2.74 -12.88 4.67
N VAL A 246 1.79 -12.79 5.57
CA VAL A 246 0.73 -11.80 5.58
C VAL A 246 0.78 -11.01 6.88
N LEU A 247 0.71 -9.69 6.78
CA LEU A 247 0.64 -8.80 7.95
C LEU A 247 -0.61 -7.93 7.88
N SER A 248 -1.18 -7.61 9.05
CA SER A 248 -2.29 -6.65 9.16
C SER A 248 -2.14 -5.74 10.37
N SER A 249 -2.60 -4.50 10.26
CA SER A 249 -2.62 -3.53 11.35
C SER A 249 -3.68 -2.47 11.12
N LEU A 250 -4.03 -1.73 12.17
CA LEU A 250 -4.81 -0.49 12.09
C LEU A 250 -3.91 0.75 11.90
N ASP A 251 -2.60 0.57 11.98
CA ASP A 251 -1.58 1.60 11.80
C ASP A 251 -0.75 1.28 10.54
N PRO A 252 -0.78 2.12 9.49
CA PRO A 252 -0.08 1.84 8.24
C PRO A 252 1.43 1.97 8.36
N VAL A 253 1.94 2.82 9.26
CA VAL A 253 3.38 3.01 9.48
C VAL A 253 3.96 1.79 10.17
N ALA A 254 3.32 1.33 11.25
CA ALA A 254 3.69 0.12 11.97
C ALA A 254 3.68 -1.12 11.05
N LEU A 255 2.66 -1.22 10.20
CA LEU A 255 2.52 -2.30 9.24
C LEU A 255 3.68 -2.32 8.23
N ASP A 256 3.94 -1.20 7.57
CA ASP A 256 5.00 -1.11 6.56
C ASP A 256 6.39 -1.24 7.20
N GLN A 257 6.60 -0.69 8.42
CA GLN A 257 7.86 -0.88 9.16
C GLN A 257 8.11 -2.35 9.49
N ALA A 258 7.10 -3.07 9.97
CA ALA A 258 7.24 -4.51 10.24
C ALA A 258 7.59 -5.30 8.96
N CYS A 259 7.03 -4.93 7.82
CA CYS A 259 7.39 -5.53 6.53
C CYS A 259 8.85 -5.25 6.16
N VAL A 260 9.34 -4.01 6.32
CA VAL A 260 10.72 -3.62 6.05
C VAL A 260 11.69 -4.38 6.97
N ASP A 261 11.41 -4.44 8.28
CA ASP A 261 12.22 -5.19 9.24
C ASP A 261 12.31 -6.68 8.86
N LEU A 262 11.20 -7.29 8.41
CA LEU A 262 11.18 -8.68 7.93
C LEU A 262 12.01 -8.88 6.65
N ILE A 263 12.07 -7.90 5.75
CA ILE A 263 12.98 -7.92 4.58
C ILE A 263 14.43 -7.89 5.06
N HIS A 264 14.78 -6.99 5.96
CA HIS A 264 16.15 -6.83 6.47
C HIS A 264 16.66 -8.09 7.19
N THR A 265 15.79 -8.84 7.86
CA THR A 265 16.15 -10.11 8.51
C THR A 265 16.09 -11.32 7.57
N ALA A 266 15.63 -11.16 6.33
CA ALA A 266 15.52 -12.25 5.37
C ALA A 266 16.89 -12.66 4.83
N PRO A 267 17.24 -13.97 4.80
CA PRO A 267 18.54 -14.43 4.32
C PRO A 267 18.78 -14.15 2.83
N ASP A 268 17.73 -13.97 2.05
CA ASP A 268 17.72 -13.64 0.62
C ASP A 268 17.15 -12.22 0.34
N GLY A 269 17.04 -11.38 1.38
CA GLY A 269 16.47 -10.02 1.29
C GLY A 269 17.40 -8.94 0.72
N ALA A 270 18.63 -9.30 0.34
CA ALA A 270 19.67 -8.34 -0.01
C ALA A 270 19.26 -7.38 -1.16
N SER A 271 18.63 -7.90 -2.21
CA SER A 271 18.23 -7.09 -3.37
C SER A 271 17.20 -6.02 -3.04
N VAL A 272 16.17 -6.38 -2.26
CA VAL A 272 15.12 -5.44 -1.84
C VAL A 272 15.66 -4.48 -0.77
N THR A 273 16.50 -4.96 0.16
CA THR A 273 17.20 -4.10 1.14
C THR A 273 18.04 -3.04 0.44
N GLU A 274 18.84 -3.41 -0.57
CA GLU A 274 19.64 -2.47 -1.36
C GLU A 274 18.75 -1.46 -2.11
N ARG A 275 17.62 -1.90 -2.67
CA ARG A 275 16.64 -1.04 -3.33
C ARG A 275 16.09 0.00 -2.35
N ILE A 276 15.68 -0.41 -1.14
CA ILE A 276 15.19 0.47 -0.09
C ILE A 276 16.27 1.49 0.29
N ALA A 277 17.47 1.01 0.59
CA ALA A 277 18.58 1.88 1.02
C ALA A 277 19.02 2.86 -0.07
N SER A 278 19.15 2.42 -1.34
CA SER A 278 19.60 3.26 -2.46
C SER A 278 18.64 4.41 -2.79
N LEU A 279 17.39 4.31 -2.39
CA LEU A 279 16.34 5.31 -2.60
C LEU A 279 15.89 5.98 -1.30
N HIS A 280 16.64 5.80 -0.20
CA HIS A 280 16.28 6.32 1.13
C HIS A 280 14.83 5.96 1.52
N GLY A 281 14.39 4.75 1.14
CA GLY A 281 12.97 4.36 1.13
C GLY A 281 12.32 4.38 2.51
N GLU A 282 13.07 4.20 3.61
CA GLU A 282 12.52 4.27 4.97
C GLU A 282 12.16 5.70 5.42
N HIS A 283 12.65 6.72 4.72
CA HIS A 283 12.35 8.11 5.05
C HIS A 283 10.85 8.43 5.02
N ILE A 284 10.06 7.73 4.20
CA ILE A 284 8.59 7.87 4.25
C ILE A 284 8.02 7.46 5.61
N LEU A 285 8.57 6.41 6.24
CA LEU A 285 8.13 5.92 7.56
C LEU A 285 8.49 6.92 8.66
N GLU A 286 9.73 7.46 8.60
CA GLU A 286 10.21 8.48 9.53
C GLU A 286 9.34 9.73 9.49
N TYR A 287 9.05 10.22 8.28
CA TYR A 287 8.26 11.43 8.12
C TYR A 287 6.76 11.20 8.41
N ALA A 288 6.23 10.03 8.09
CA ALA A 288 4.86 9.64 8.45
C ALA A 288 4.67 9.59 9.99
N GLU A 289 5.66 9.09 10.74
CA GLU A 289 5.66 9.15 12.19
C GLU A 289 5.77 10.60 12.72
N GLU A 290 6.60 11.45 12.10
CA GLU A 290 6.67 12.89 12.42
C GLU A 290 5.32 13.61 12.20
N LEU A 291 4.60 13.27 11.15
CA LEU A 291 3.26 13.78 10.89
C LEU A 291 2.22 13.29 11.91
N GLY A 292 2.50 12.18 12.58
CA GLY A 292 1.63 11.58 13.59
C GLY A 292 0.52 10.70 13.01
N ILE A 293 0.73 10.15 11.81
CA ILE A 293 -0.24 9.24 11.17
C ILE A 293 -0.03 7.78 11.54
N GLY A 294 1.03 7.46 12.29
CA GLY A 294 1.32 6.13 12.79
C GLY A 294 2.62 6.11 13.58
N SER A 295 3.10 4.92 13.93
CA SER A 295 4.35 4.70 14.68
C SER A 295 5.22 3.65 14.02
N ARG A 296 6.53 3.90 13.98
CA ARG A 296 7.53 2.89 13.54
C ARG A 296 7.70 1.77 14.58
N ALA A 297 7.54 2.09 15.87
CA ALA A 297 7.54 1.06 16.92
C ALA A 297 6.23 0.27 16.90
N TYR A 298 6.29 -1.06 16.99
CA TYR A 298 5.12 -1.94 16.94
C TYR A 298 5.25 -3.17 17.85
N CYS A 299 4.10 -3.69 18.31
CA CYS A 299 4.00 -5.03 18.91
C CYS A 299 3.67 -6.04 17.82
N LEU A 300 4.39 -7.16 17.75
CA LEU A 300 4.13 -8.21 16.76
C LEU A 300 3.48 -9.43 17.41
N THR A 301 2.27 -9.76 16.94
CA THR A 301 1.53 -10.97 17.34
C THR A 301 1.53 -11.96 16.17
N VAL A 302 2.11 -13.15 16.39
CA VAL A 302 2.09 -14.24 15.40
C VAL A 302 0.77 -14.98 15.50
N LEU A 303 0.11 -15.14 14.37
CA LEU A 303 -1.14 -15.93 14.23
C LEU A 303 -0.79 -17.39 13.94
N ASP A 304 -1.54 -18.31 14.53
CA ASP A 304 -1.40 -19.77 14.37
C ASP A 304 -1.81 -20.24 12.96
#